data_3917cf6e87a04db6d4d8d904836cbe06
#
_entry.id   3917cf6e87a04db6d4d8d904836cbe06
#
_cell.length_a   1.000
_cell.length_b   1.000
_cell.length_c   1.000
_cell.angle_alpha   90.00
_cell.angle_beta   90.00
_cell.angle_gamma   90.00
#
_symmetry.space_group_name_H-M   'P 1'
#
loop_
_entity.id
_entity.type
_entity.pdbx_description
1 polymer ?
#
loop_
_entity_poly.entity_id
_entity_poly.type
_entity_poly.pdbx_seq_one_letter_code
_entity_poly.pdbx_strand_id
1 'polypeptide(L)'
;MIVFSIVGTILFSNVKVKTFPYVDPNAEPGPVFKPVDFASLSVGAVFGAMGLGFSLSLLFFMDQNISAAMVNSPDNNLIKGNAYHWDLLVIGIINAFLSVFGFPFLHAVLPHSPLHVKCLADTEERVENGYVRDIVVRVRETRLTNLFSNIMIGVSMLFLGYVLDYIPTAVLDGLFLYLALTALYGNQVQQ
;
A
#
# COMPACT_ATOMS: atom_id res chain seq x y z
N MET A 1 12.67 -8.30 11.09
CA MET A 1 11.48 -8.10 11.93
C MET A 1 10.65 -9.37 12.08
N ILE A 2 10.15 -9.97 11.00
CA ILE A 2 9.29 -11.18 11.06
C ILE A 2 9.95 -12.32 11.85
N VAL A 3 11.23 -12.63 11.59
CA VAL A 3 11.97 -13.67 12.31
C VAL A 3 12.04 -13.39 13.81
N PHE A 4 12.33 -12.15 14.21
CA PHE A 4 12.35 -11.75 15.63
C PHE A 4 10.97 -11.81 16.28
N SER A 5 9.92 -11.51 15.53
CA SER A 5 8.54 -11.65 15.99
C SER A 5 8.19 -13.12 16.27
N ILE A 6 8.49 -14.02 15.33
CA ILE A 6 8.25 -15.45 15.48
C ILE A 6 9.05 -16.01 16.67
N VAL A 7 10.33 -15.67 16.77
CA VAL A 7 11.18 -16.08 17.88
C VAL A 7 10.64 -15.52 19.21
N GLY A 8 10.22 -14.26 19.24
CA GLY A 8 9.61 -13.64 20.42
C GLY A 8 8.32 -14.33 20.86
N THR A 9 7.44 -14.69 19.91
CA THR A 9 6.20 -15.40 20.22
C THR A 9 6.45 -16.81 20.77
N ILE A 10 7.48 -17.50 20.27
CA ILE A 10 7.87 -18.83 20.75
C ILE A 10 8.51 -18.74 22.16
N LEU A 11 9.42 -17.79 22.38
CA LEU A 11 10.13 -17.62 23.65
C LEU A 11 9.23 -17.11 24.77
N PHE A 12 8.28 -16.27 24.46
CA PHE A 12 7.36 -15.65 25.41
C PHE A 12 5.92 -16.18 25.28
N SER A 13 5.77 -17.47 25.06
CA SER A 13 4.45 -18.12 24.89
C SER A 13 3.47 -17.88 26.06
N ASN A 14 3.96 -17.50 27.23
CA ASN A 14 3.14 -17.14 28.39
C ASN A 14 2.53 -15.74 28.34
N VAL A 15 2.95 -14.89 27.41
CA VAL A 15 2.41 -13.56 27.21
C VAL A 15 1.33 -13.64 26.14
N LYS A 16 0.08 -13.36 26.48
CA LYS A 16 -1.02 -13.24 25.52
C LYS A 16 -0.79 -12.02 24.63
N VAL A 17 -0.09 -12.20 23.54
CA VAL A 17 0.12 -11.15 22.53
C VAL A 17 -1.10 -11.16 21.61
N LYS A 18 -1.66 -9.96 21.37
CA LYS A 18 -2.80 -9.81 20.46
C LYS A 18 -2.31 -10.07 19.03
N THR A 19 -2.78 -11.16 18.44
CA THR A 19 -2.56 -11.52 17.03
C THR A 19 -3.74 -11.06 16.18
N PHE A 20 -3.58 -11.06 14.86
CA PHE A 20 -4.70 -10.81 13.97
C PHE A 20 -5.71 -11.95 14.06
N PRO A 21 -7.00 -11.65 14.28
CA PRO A 21 -8.02 -12.68 14.13
C PRO A 21 -8.10 -13.05 12.65
N TYR A 22 -7.52 -14.19 12.30
CA TYR A 22 -7.72 -14.76 10.97
C TYR A 22 -9.14 -15.32 10.87
N VAL A 23 -9.70 -15.25 9.67
CA VAL A 23 -11.04 -15.76 9.37
C VAL A 23 -11.13 -17.21 9.83
N ASP A 24 -12.17 -17.54 10.60
CA ASP A 24 -12.45 -18.89 11.06
C ASP A 24 -12.34 -19.88 9.88
N PRO A 25 -11.43 -20.86 9.93
CA PRO A 25 -11.29 -21.84 8.85
C PRO A 25 -12.55 -22.68 8.62
N ASN A 26 -13.50 -22.64 9.55
CA ASN A 26 -14.82 -23.27 9.41
C ASN A 26 -15.89 -22.33 8.84
N ALA A 27 -15.57 -21.06 8.60
CA ALA A 27 -16.47 -20.17 7.88
C ALA A 27 -16.58 -20.65 6.43
N GLU A 28 -17.78 -21.04 6.00
CA GLU A 28 -18.01 -21.42 4.61
C GLU A 28 -17.57 -20.29 3.69
N PRO A 29 -16.67 -20.55 2.72
CA PRO A 29 -16.25 -19.53 1.79
C PRO A 29 -17.47 -19.09 0.98
N GLY A 30 -17.98 -17.90 1.28
CA GLY A 30 -19.00 -17.28 0.46
C GLY A 30 -18.50 -17.09 -0.98
N PRO A 31 -19.38 -16.97 -1.96
CA PRO A 31 -18.95 -16.75 -3.34
C PRO A 31 -18.09 -15.49 -3.43
N VAL A 32 -16.89 -15.66 -3.96
CA VAL A 32 -15.88 -14.59 -4.09
C VAL A 32 -16.41 -13.43 -4.96
N PHE A 33 -17.24 -13.76 -5.95
CA PHE A 33 -17.88 -12.80 -6.84
C PHE A 33 -19.38 -12.76 -6.58
N LYS A 34 -19.81 -11.90 -5.67
CA LYS A 34 -21.23 -11.64 -5.43
C LYS A 34 -21.53 -10.20 -5.82
N PRO A 35 -22.30 -9.97 -6.89
CA PRO A 35 -22.71 -8.62 -7.24
C PRO A 35 -23.57 -8.04 -6.10
N VAL A 36 -23.39 -6.76 -5.83
CA VAL A 36 -24.11 -6.05 -4.80
C VAL A 36 -25.58 -5.93 -5.23
N ASP A 37 -26.51 -6.33 -4.36
CA ASP A 37 -27.95 -6.18 -4.60
C ASP A 37 -28.38 -4.75 -4.27
N PHE A 38 -28.45 -3.91 -5.29
CA PHE A 38 -28.88 -2.52 -5.15
C PHE A 38 -30.40 -2.37 -4.91
N ALA A 39 -31.20 -3.38 -5.23
CA ALA A 39 -32.63 -3.32 -5.13
C ALA A 39 -33.15 -3.43 -3.67
N SER A 40 -32.35 -4.02 -2.79
CA SER A 40 -32.69 -4.19 -1.37
C SER A 40 -32.36 -2.97 -0.49
N LEU A 41 -31.70 -1.94 -1.04
CA LEU A 41 -31.23 -0.77 -0.29
C LEU A 41 -32.37 0.23 -0.04
N SER A 42 -32.52 0.67 1.22
CA SER A 42 -33.41 1.78 1.54
C SER A 42 -32.85 3.11 1.05
N VAL A 43 -33.73 4.05 0.68
CA VAL A 43 -33.33 5.39 0.20
C VAL A 43 -32.42 6.10 1.21
N GLY A 44 -32.71 5.99 2.51
CA GLY A 44 -31.87 6.56 3.56
C GLY A 44 -30.46 5.97 3.61
N ALA A 45 -30.32 4.65 3.39
CA ALA A 45 -29.02 4.01 3.31
C ALA A 45 -28.19 4.50 2.12
N VAL A 46 -28.85 4.77 0.98
CA VAL A 46 -28.17 5.31 -0.22
C VAL A 46 -27.61 6.69 0.05
N PHE A 47 -28.38 7.61 0.64
CA PHE A 47 -27.87 8.95 0.98
C PHE A 47 -26.76 8.91 2.04
N GLY A 48 -26.88 8.03 3.04
CA GLY A 48 -25.82 7.81 4.03
C GLY A 48 -24.52 7.28 3.39
N ALA A 49 -24.65 6.31 2.50
CA ALA A 49 -23.52 5.76 1.77
C ALA A 49 -22.86 6.80 0.83
N MET A 50 -23.65 7.68 0.20
CA MET A 50 -23.13 8.78 -0.62
C MET A 50 -22.28 9.75 0.21
N GLY A 51 -22.73 10.13 1.40
CA GLY A 51 -21.97 11.01 2.30
C GLY A 51 -20.65 10.40 2.75
N LEU A 52 -20.67 9.15 3.18
CA LEU A 52 -19.47 8.39 3.56
C LEU A 52 -18.54 8.17 2.35
N GLY A 53 -19.11 7.82 1.20
CA GLY A 53 -18.37 7.61 -0.04
C GLY A 53 -17.67 8.87 -0.52
N PHE A 54 -18.29 10.04 -0.37
CA PHE A 54 -17.67 11.32 -0.70
C PHE A 54 -16.45 11.61 0.18
N SER A 55 -16.58 11.43 1.50
CA SER A 55 -15.45 11.62 2.43
C SER A 55 -14.29 10.64 2.12
N LEU A 56 -14.62 9.37 1.85
CA LEU A 56 -13.64 8.36 1.49
C LEU A 56 -12.97 8.65 0.15
N SER A 57 -13.73 9.14 -0.82
CA SER A 57 -13.21 9.55 -2.14
C SER A 57 -12.20 10.68 -2.02
N LEU A 58 -12.45 11.68 -1.17
CA LEU A 58 -11.48 12.75 -0.91
C LEU A 58 -10.19 12.22 -0.31
N LEU A 59 -10.28 11.31 0.65
CA LEU A 59 -9.11 10.70 1.29
C LEU A 59 -8.28 9.93 0.25
N PHE A 60 -8.89 9.07 -0.53
CA PHE A 60 -8.20 8.29 -1.57
C PHE A 60 -7.62 9.18 -2.68
N PHE A 61 -8.32 10.26 -3.03
CA PHE A 61 -7.81 11.25 -3.97
C PHE A 61 -6.53 11.90 -3.45
N MET A 62 -6.48 12.26 -2.18
CA MET A 62 -5.28 12.84 -1.56
C MET A 62 -4.14 11.82 -1.53
N ASP A 63 -4.37 10.61 -1.06
CA ASP A 63 -3.37 9.54 -1.00
C ASP A 63 -2.79 9.22 -2.38
N GLN A 64 -3.65 9.12 -3.40
CA GLN A 64 -3.23 8.89 -4.77
C GLN A 64 -2.34 10.02 -5.30
N ASN A 65 -2.73 11.27 -5.08
CA ASN A 65 -1.97 12.42 -5.57
C ASN A 65 -0.63 12.58 -4.84
N ILE A 66 -0.58 12.36 -3.53
CA ILE A 66 0.66 12.42 -2.74
C ILE A 66 1.62 11.34 -3.23
N SER A 67 1.13 10.12 -3.37
CA SER A 67 1.94 9.00 -3.87
C SER A 67 2.45 9.24 -5.29
N ALA A 68 1.59 9.74 -6.18
CA ALA A 68 1.97 10.10 -7.54
C ALA A 68 2.99 11.23 -7.59
N ALA A 69 2.86 12.25 -6.73
CA ALA A 69 3.82 13.35 -6.63
C ALA A 69 5.20 12.87 -6.17
N MET A 70 5.25 11.96 -5.18
CA MET A 70 6.51 11.40 -4.69
C MET A 70 7.21 10.54 -5.75
N VAL A 71 6.47 9.76 -6.52
CA VAL A 71 7.03 8.91 -7.59
C VAL A 71 7.50 9.75 -8.76
N ASN A 72 6.72 10.74 -9.19
CA ASN A 72 7.03 11.60 -10.33
C ASN A 72 7.88 12.82 -9.95
N SER A 73 8.49 12.84 -8.76
CA SER A 73 9.44 13.91 -8.38
C SER A 73 10.54 14.05 -9.42
N PRO A 74 10.93 15.28 -9.78
CA PRO A 74 12.05 15.53 -10.68
C PRO A 74 13.36 14.86 -10.23
N ASP A 75 13.55 14.69 -8.92
CA ASP A 75 14.73 14.05 -8.33
C ASP A 75 14.88 12.58 -8.74
N ASN A 76 13.81 11.93 -9.16
CA ASN A 76 13.82 10.55 -9.61
C ASN A 76 14.30 10.38 -11.06
N ASN A 77 14.49 11.46 -11.82
CA ASN A 77 14.97 11.44 -13.21
C ASN A 77 14.27 10.37 -14.09
N LEU A 78 12.93 10.35 -14.04
CA LEU A 78 12.12 9.45 -14.85
C LEU A 78 12.19 9.80 -16.32
N ILE A 79 12.34 8.80 -17.19
CA ILE A 79 12.43 8.99 -18.65
C ILE A 79 11.06 9.25 -19.25
N LYS A 80 10.02 8.55 -18.74
CA LYS A 80 8.64 8.75 -19.17
C LYS A 80 8.04 9.94 -18.43
N GLY A 81 7.36 10.80 -19.16
CA GLY A 81 6.71 11.98 -18.60
C GLY A 81 5.64 11.65 -17.56
N ASN A 82 5.20 12.68 -16.85
CA ASN A 82 4.20 12.59 -15.78
C ASN A 82 2.83 12.15 -16.32
N ALA A 83 2.21 11.17 -15.66
CA ALA A 83 0.92 10.60 -16.07
C ALA A 83 -0.19 10.76 -15.00
N TYR A 84 -0.12 11.79 -14.15
CA TYR A 84 -1.02 11.99 -13.00
C TYR A 84 -2.51 11.80 -13.33
N HIS A 85 -2.98 12.48 -14.38
CA HIS A 85 -4.40 12.44 -14.75
C HIS A 85 -4.85 11.10 -15.28
N TRP A 86 -3.95 10.43 -16.02
CA TRP A 86 -4.23 9.12 -16.59
C TRP A 86 -4.30 8.05 -15.51
N ASP A 87 -3.37 8.07 -14.56
CA ASP A 87 -3.35 7.16 -13.43
C ASP A 87 -4.61 7.30 -12.56
N LEU A 88 -5.01 8.55 -12.30
CA LEU A 88 -6.24 8.83 -11.54
C LEU A 88 -7.50 8.31 -12.25
N LEU A 89 -7.59 8.50 -13.57
CA LEU A 89 -8.71 8.03 -14.37
C LEU A 89 -8.79 6.50 -14.35
N VAL A 90 -7.66 5.82 -14.57
CA VAL A 90 -7.61 4.35 -14.57
C VAL A 90 -8.02 3.78 -13.20
N ILE A 91 -7.51 4.34 -12.11
CA ILE A 91 -7.89 3.94 -10.76
C ILE A 91 -9.38 4.19 -10.50
N GLY A 92 -9.93 5.31 -10.96
CA GLY A 92 -11.35 5.60 -10.87
C GLY A 92 -12.22 4.55 -11.56
N ILE A 93 -11.85 4.14 -12.77
CA ILE A 93 -12.55 3.09 -13.53
C ILE A 93 -12.47 1.73 -12.81
N ILE A 94 -11.27 1.37 -12.32
CA ILE A 94 -11.07 0.11 -11.58
C ILE A 94 -11.90 0.11 -10.31
N ASN A 95 -11.92 1.19 -9.54
CA ASN A 95 -12.73 1.30 -8.33
C ASN A 95 -14.23 1.25 -8.60
N ALA A 96 -14.70 1.84 -9.68
CA ALA A 96 -16.09 1.71 -10.11
C ALA A 96 -16.45 0.26 -10.40
N PHE A 97 -15.56 -0.48 -11.07
CA PHE A 97 -15.76 -1.91 -11.32
C PHE A 97 -15.74 -2.74 -10.04
N LEU A 98 -14.77 -2.51 -9.15
CA LEU A 98 -14.65 -3.22 -7.87
C LEU A 98 -15.88 -3.00 -6.97
N SER A 99 -16.43 -1.79 -6.96
CA SER A 99 -17.60 -1.47 -6.14
C SER A 99 -18.86 -2.23 -6.55
N VAL A 100 -19.02 -2.61 -7.82
CA VAL A 100 -20.14 -3.45 -8.29
C VAL A 100 -20.11 -4.84 -7.65
N PHE A 101 -18.92 -5.37 -7.38
CA PHE A 101 -18.72 -6.68 -6.76
C PHE A 101 -18.53 -6.60 -5.24
N GLY A 102 -18.63 -5.41 -4.65
CA GLY A 102 -18.44 -5.24 -3.21
C GLY A 102 -16.99 -5.45 -2.74
N PHE A 103 -16.01 -5.39 -3.64
CA PHE A 103 -14.62 -5.45 -3.28
C PHE A 103 -14.13 -4.15 -2.65
N PRO A 104 -13.08 -4.20 -1.81
CA PRO A 104 -12.47 -3.01 -1.24
C PRO A 104 -11.90 -2.10 -2.33
N PHE A 105 -11.95 -0.79 -2.09
CA PHE A 105 -11.39 0.20 -2.99
C PHE A 105 -9.87 0.10 -3.07
N LEU A 106 -9.33 0.37 -4.25
CA LEU A 106 -7.91 0.37 -4.53
C LEU A 106 -7.40 1.81 -4.58
N HIS A 107 -6.27 2.06 -3.94
CA HIS A 107 -5.55 3.34 -4.04
C HIS A 107 -4.05 3.09 -3.99
N ALA A 108 -3.24 4.10 -4.36
CA ALA A 108 -1.80 3.99 -4.25
C ALA A 108 -1.36 3.92 -2.78
N VAL A 109 -0.41 3.06 -2.49
CA VAL A 109 0.14 2.90 -1.15
C VAL A 109 1.41 3.75 -1.04
N LEU A 110 1.37 4.77 -0.18
CA LEU A 110 2.44 5.75 0.02
C LEU A 110 3.83 5.13 0.23
N PRO A 111 4.04 4.14 1.12
CA PRO A 111 5.39 3.59 1.29
C PRO A 111 5.81 2.68 0.14
N HIS A 112 4.88 1.96 -0.50
CA HIS A 112 5.21 0.93 -1.47
C HIS A 112 5.69 1.52 -2.81
N SER A 113 4.97 2.51 -3.34
CA SER A 113 5.28 3.10 -4.65
C SER A 113 6.63 3.85 -4.66
N PRO A 114 6.92 4.76 -3.71
CA PRO A 114 8.24 5.39 -3.65
C PRO A 114 9.39 4.43 -3.36
N LEU A 115 9.17 3.40 -2.52
CA LEU A 115 10.19 2.39 -2.27
C LEU A 115 10.49 1.56 -3.53
N HIS A 116 9.48 1.24 -4.34
CA HIS A 116 9.67 0.56 -5.61
C HIS A 116 10.54 1.37 -6.58
N VAL A 117 10.31 2.68 -6.67
CA VAL A 117 11.14 3.60 -7.46
C VAL A 117 12.58 3.59 -6.94
N LYS A 118 12.79 3.72 -5.63
CA LYS A 118 14.12 3.68 -5.02
C LYS A 118 14.86 2.37 -5.27
N CYS A 119 14.17 1.23 -5.25
CA CYS A 119 14.77 -0.07 -5.55
C CYS A 119 15.22 -0.22 -7.02
N LEU A 120 14.61 0.52 -7.94
CA LEU A 120 14.94 0.52 -9.36
C LEU A 120 15.86 1.67 -9.77
N ALA A 121 16.22 2.55 -8.83
CA ALA A 121 17.08 3.69 -9.07
C ALA A 121 18.56 3.29 -9.13
N ASP A 122 19.25 3.73 -10.16
CA ASP A 122 20.70 3.73 -10.21
C ASP A 122 21.19 5.02 -9.53
N THR A 123 21.92 4.89 -8.41
CA THR A 123 22.42 6.02 -7.62
C THR A 123 23.93 6.16 -7.78
N GLU A 124 24.41 7.41 -7.82
CA GLU A 124 25.82 7.76 -7.78
C GLU A 124 26.10 8.65 -6.57
N GLU A 125 27.21 8.38 -5.88
CA GLU A 125 27.70 9.26 -4.82
C GLU A 125 28.30 10.52 -5.43
N ARG A 126 27.75 11.69 -5.14
CA ARG A 126 28.32 12.99 -5.52
C ARG A 126 28.60 13.82 -4.29
N VAL A 127 29.72 14.52 -4.33
CA VAL A 127 30.12 15.47 -3.29
C VAL A 127 29.54 16.84 -3.66
N GLU A 128 28.46 17.24 -2.99
CA GLU A 128 27.91 18.59 -3.08
C GLU A 128 28.11 19.32 -1.76
N ASN A 129 28.71 20.53 -1.83
CA ASN A 129 28.94 21.38 -0.66
C ASN A 129 29.73 20.69 0.49
N GLY A 130 30.63 19.74 0.16
CA GLY A 130 31.43 19.02 1.15
C GLY A 130 30.72 17.82 1.82
N TYR A 131 29.49 17.50 1.42
CA TYR A 131 28.75 16.33 1.87
C TYR A 131 28.60 15.34 0.73
N VAL A 132 28.79 14.04 1.03
CA VAL A 132 28.52 12.96 0.09
C VAL A 132 27.01 12.72 0.09
N ARG A 133 26.36 12.88 -1.06
CA ARG A 133 24.95 12.58 -1.27
C ARG A 133 24.77 11.59 -2.40
N ASP A 134 23.86 10.64 -2.18
CA ASP A 134 23.41 9.72 -3.23
C ASP A 134 22.42 10.46 -4.13
N ILE A 135 22.80 10.65 -5.38
CA ILE A 135 21.93 11.27 -6.40
C ILE A 135 21.43 10.18 -7.33
N VAL A 136 20.13 10.17 -7.57
CA VAL A 136 19.52 9.26 -8.54
C VAL A 136 19.89 9.73 -9.95
N VAL A 137 20.65 8.92 -10.67
CA VAL A 137 21.04 9.21 -12.06
C VAL A 137 19.93 8.80 -13.02
N ARG A 138 19.31 7.65 -12.77
CA ARG A 138 18.30 7.08 -13.64
C ARG A 138 17.47 6.04 -12.88
N VAL A 139 16.20 5.93 -13.20
CA VAL A 139 15.34 4.83 -12.74
C VAL A 139 15.09 3.85 -13.88
N ARG A 140 15.23 2.56 -13.61
CA ARG A 140 14.93 1.49 -14.57
C ARG A 140 13.43 1.24 -14.64
N GLU A 141 12.74 1.91 -15.55
CA GLU A 141 11.29 1.79 -15.73
C GLU A 141 10.90 0.46 -16.39
N THR A 142 10.83 -0.61 -15.62
CA THR A 142 10.47 -1.94 -16.11
C THR A 142 9.06 -2.33 -15.66
N ARG A 143 8.25 -2.86 -16.60
CA ARG A 143 6.91 -3.36 -16.28
C ARG A 143 6.95 -4.75 -15.65
N LEU A 144 8.00 -5.53 -15.93
CA LEU A 144 8.15 -6.89 -15.45
C LEU A 144 8.32 -6.96 -13.93
N THR A 145 9.09 -6.06 -13.32
CA THR A 145 9.30 -6.02 -11.88
C THR A 145 8.00 -5.79 -11.13
N ASN A 146 7.16 -4.85 -11.62
CA ASN A 146 5.86 -4.59 -11.03
C ASN A 146 4.92 -5.79 -11.18
N LEU A 147 4.90 -6.44 -12.35
CA LEU A 147 4.09 -7.64 -12.58
C LEU A 147 4.51 -8.78 -11.66
N PHE A 148 5.81 -9.08 -11.57
CA PHE A 148 6.32 -10.12 -10.67
C PHE A 148 6.06 -9.80 -9.20
N SER A 149 6.21 -8.56 -8.78
CA SER A 149 5.90 -8.13 -7.41
C SER A 149 4.43 -8.41 -7.07
N ASN A 150 3.49 -8.06 -7.95
CA ASN A 150 2.07 -8.32 -7.73
C ASN A 150 1.73 -9.82 -7.75
N ILE A 151 2.36 -10.61 -8.62
CA ILE A 151 2.21 -12.08 -8.63
C ILE A 151 2.72 -12.67 -7.30
N MET A 152 3.89 -12.23 -6.82
CA MET A 152 4.44 -12.69 -5.53
C MET A 152 3.54 -12.32 -4.36
N ILE A 153 2.93 -11.14 -4.37
CA ILE A 153 1.93 -10.74 -3.36
C ILE A 153 0.71 -11.66 -3.44
N GLY A 154 0.21 -11.95 -4.65
CA GLY A 154 -0.90 -12.89 -4.84
C GLY A 154 -0.59 -14.30 -4.31
N VAL A 155 0.61 -14.82 -4.61
CA VAL A 155 1.07 -16.12 -4.11
C VAL A 155 1.24 -16.10 -2.59
N SER A 156 1.74 -14.99 -2.02
CA SER A 156 1.90 -14.87 -0.57
C SER A 156 0.58 -14.96 0.19
N MET A 157 -0.54 -14.57 -0.42
CA MET A 157 -1.86 -14.70 0.20
C MET A 157 -2.25 -16.15 0.50
N LEU A 158 -1.74 -17.11 -0.26
CA LEU A 158 -1.97 -18.54 0.00
C LEU A 158 -1.32 -19.00 1.32
N PHE A 159 -0.21 -18.38 1.69
CA PHE A 159 0.55 -18.70 2.90
C PHE A 159 0.27 -17.74 4.05
N LEU A 160 -0.33 -16.60 3.75
CA LEU A 160 -0.52 -15.50 4.70
C LEU A 160 -1.37 -15.94 5.91
N GLY A 161 -2.37 -16.79 5.69
CA GLY A 161 -3.22 -17.31 6.76
C GLY A 161 -2.43 -18.04 7.85
N TYR A 162 -1.43 -18.82 7.44
CA TYR A 162 -0.59 -19.56 8.38
C TYR A 162 0.43 -18.68 9.10
N VAL A 163 0.85 -17.58 8.48
CA VAL A 163 1.89 -16.69 9.01
C VAL A 163 1.29 -15.59 9.89
N LEU A 164 0.10 -15.10 9.58
CA LEU A 164 -0.56 -14.01 10.32
C LEU A 164 -0.84 -14.35 11.77
N ASP A 165 -1.17 -15.60 12.07
CA ASP A 165 -1.42 -16.05 13.45
C ASP A 165 -0.19 -15.92 14.36
N TYR A 166 1.00 -15.90 13.78
CA TYR A 166 2.26 -15.76 14.51
C TYR A 166 2.76 -14.30 14.58
N ILE A 167 2.14 -13.38 13.85
CA ILE A 167 2.59 -11.98 13.82
C ILE A 167 1.76 -11.15 14.82
N PRO A 168 2.37 -10.63 15.90
CA PRO A 168 1.71 -9.71 16.80
C PRO A 168 1.31 -8.42 16.08
N THR A 169 0.13 -7.87 16.42
CA THR A 169 -0.33 -6.57 15.87
C THR A 169 0.66 -5.44 16.15
N ALA A 170 1.35 -5.48 17.29
CA ALA A 170 2.38 -4.51 17.66
C ALA A 170 3.53 -4.39 16.65
N VAL A 171 3.83 -5.45 15.89
CA VAL A 171 4.88 -5.41 14.85
C VAL A 171 4.44 -4.55 13.67
N LEU A 172 3.16 -4.63 13.30
CA LEU A 172 2.60 -3.80 12.22
C LEU A 172 2.50 -2.33 12.66
N ASP A 173 2.07 -2.08 13.89
CA ASP A 173 2.02 -0.73 14.46
C ASP A 173 3.42 -0.11 14.47
N GLY A 174 4.45 -0.87 14.89
CA GLY A 174 5.85 -0.45 14.84
C GLY A 174 6.36 -0.20 13.43
N LEU A 175 5.93 -0.99 12.44
CA LEU A 175 6.27 -0.79 11.03
C LEU A 175 5.66 0.51 10.51
N PHE A 176 4.38 0.77 10.78
CA PHE A 176 3.72 2.01 10.37
C PHE A 176 4.35 3.24 11.03
N LEU A 177 4.69 3.16 12.32
CA LEU A 177 5.39 4.23 13.01
C LEU A 177 6.76 4.50 12.37
N TYR A 178 7.53 3.46 12.08
CA TYR A 178 8.82 3.59 11.40
C TYR A 178 8.68 4.27 10.03
N LEU A 179 7.69 3.86 9.22
CA LEU A 179 7.44 4.45 7.90
C LEU A 179 7.02 5.92 8.02
N ALA A 180 6.19 6.26 9.00
CA ALA A 180 5.79 7.64 9.25
C ALA A 180 6.98 8.52 9.65
N LEU A 181 7.83 8.04 10.56
CA LEU A 181 9.03 8.78 10.98
C LEU A 181 10.04 8.95 9.84
N THR A 182 10.29 7.90 9.05
CA THR A 182 11.21 8.00 7.91
C THR A 182 10.71 8.94 6.82
N ALA A 183 9.39 9.01 6.60
CA ALA A 183 8.80 9.97 5.67
C ALA A 183 8.96 11.43 6.16
N LEU A 184 8.87 11.67 7.47
CA LEU A 184 9.10 13.00 8.05
C LEU A 184 10.57 13.41 7.93
N TYR A 185 11.51 12.51 8.19
CA TYR A 185 12.94 12.81 8.04
C TYR A 185 13.33 13.13 6.58
N GLY A 186 12.72 12.45 5.60
CA GLY A 186 12.95 12.72 4.18
C GLY A 186 12.56 14.15 3.76
N ASN A 187 11.52 14.72 4.37
CA ASN A 187 11.08 16.09 4.08
C ASN A 187 11.96 17.19 4.71
N GLN A 188 12.64 16.92 5.80
CA GLN A 188 13.53 17.89 6.47
C GLN A 188 14.93 17.97 5.86
N VAL A 189 15.35 16.97 5.11
CA VAL A 189 16.69 16.94 4.48
C VAL A 189 16.74 17.68 3.14
N GLN A 190 15.58 18.06 2.58
CA GLN A 190 15.49 18.80 1.30
C GLN A 190 15.30 20.31 1.48
N GLN A 191 15.30 20.85 2.70
CA GLN A 191 15.44 22.28 2.99
C GLN A 191 16.85 22.59 3.53
#